data_b813b9906ac0a453ccd2e23e605deece
#
_entry.id   b813b9906ac0a453ccd2e23e605deece
#
_cell.length_a   1.000
_cell.length_b   1.000
_cell.length_c   1.000
_cell.angle_alpha   90.00
_cell.angle_beta   90.00
_cell.angle_gamma   90.00
#
_symmetry.space_group_name_H-M   'P 1'
#
loop_
_entity.id
_entity.type
_entity.pdbx_description
1 polymer ?
#
loop_
_entity_poly.entity_id
_entity_poly.type
_entity_poly.pdbx_seq_one_letter_code
_entity_poly.pdbx_strand_id
1 'polypeptide(L)'
;MTTFYNRIAGDDAGRIAALSDGVFAFAATVLVLDFHAPEAADVHSESGLLAALSASSPRLLPWLLSLLTLGIFWLGQQTQLSRLERSNRNLAWLHFVFLAVVTVLPFSTRLLADFLTYRTAFVIYWANVFLLGSALYATWAYAERASLIREDAQGEASRAVKRRIVVGQSLYALGALVGLLDVPLGVAFIILVQLNYAFAPRWTNRM
;
A
#
# COMPACT_ATOMS: atom_id res chain seq x y z
N MET A 1 33.45 -12.31 -4.61
CA MET A 1 33.45 -13.41 -3.62
C MET A 1 32.28 -13.15 -2.64
N THR A 2 31.23 -13.95 -2.68
CA THR A 2 30.17 -13.89 -1.65
C THR A 2 30.70 -14.57 -0.40
N THR A 3 30.80 -13.84 0.72
CA THR A 3 31.19 -14.42 2.01
C THR A 3 30.19 -15.50 2.42
N PHE A 4 30.62 -16.49 3.22
CA PHE A 4 29.72 -17.53 3.77
C PHE A 4 28.51 -16.91 4.47
N TYR A 5 28.72 -15.81 5.22
CA TYR A 5 27.66 -15.03 5.85
C TYR A 5 26.55 -14.59 4.86
N ASN A 6 26.90 -14.12 3.67
CA ASN A 6 25.90 -13.67 2.67
C ASN A 6 25.04 -14.81 2.10
N ARG A 7 25.45 -16.07 2.28
CA ARG A 7 24.68 -17.24 1.85
C ARG A 7 23.65 -17.71 2.87
N ILE A 8 23.88 -17.44 4.16
CA ILE A 8 23.01 -17.86 5.26
C ILE A 8 22.16 -16.72 5.82
N ALA A 9 22.52 -15.45 5.54
CA ALA A 9 21.77 -14.31 6.04
C ALA A 9 20.47 -14.09 5.25
N GLY A 10 19.35 -13.98 5.95
CA GLY A 10 18.04 -13.65 5.36
C GLY A 10 17.40 -14.79 4.57
N ASP A 11 17.71 -16.05 4.88
CA ASP A 11 17.20 -17.23 4.18
C ASP A 11 15.77 -17.61 4.59
N ASP A 12 15.29 -17.16 5.74
CA ASP A 12 13.95 -17.44 6.27
C ASP A 12 12.90 -16.43 5.77
N ALA A 13 12.12 -16.83 4.77
CA ALA A 13 11.00 -16.04 4.26
C ALA A 13 9.88 -15.85 5.29
N GLY A 14 9.71 -16.78 6.24
CA GLY A 14 8.71 -16.68 7.31
C GLY A 14 8.98 -15.52 8.27
N ARG A 15 10.26 -15.24 8.57
CA ARG A 15 10.63 -14.08 9.37
C ARG A 15 10.35 -12.75 8.67
N ILE A 16 10.53 -12.70 7.34
CA ILE A 16 10.16 -11.53 6.54
C ILE A 16 8.64 -11.33 6.58
N ALA A 17 7.86 -12.41 6.45
CA ALA A 17 6.40 -12.35 6.54
C ALA A 17 5.94 -11.83 7.92
N ALA A 18 6.49 -12.37 9.02
CA ALA A 18 6.15 -11.93 10.36
C ALA A 18 6.48 -10.45 10.62
N LEU A 19 7.65 -9.98 10.16
CA LEU A 19 8.01 -8.55 10.23
C LEU A 19 7.02 -7.70 9.43
N SER A 20 6.64 -8.16 8.24
CA SER A 20 5.70 -7.46 7.37
C SER A 20 4.34 -7.33 8.04
N ASP A 21 3.80 -8.41 8.59
CA ASP A 21 2.51 -8.38 9.28
C ASP A 21 2.52 -7.38 10.44
N GLY A 22 3.61 -7.32 11.21
CA GLY A 22 3.80 -6.34 12.27
C GLY A 22 3.79 -4.90 11.77
N VAL A 23 4.52 -4.61 10.68
CA VAL A 23 4.60 -3.26 10.10
C VAL A 23 3.24 -2.83 9.51
N PHE A 24 2.55 -3.71 8.79
CA PHE A 24 1.22 -3.40 8.25
C PHE A 24 0.17 -3.20 9.34
N ALA A 25 0.16 -4.04 10.38
CA ALA A 25 -0.73 -3.89 11.52
C ALA A 25 -0.48 -2.56 12.23
N PHE A 26 0.77 -2.21 12.46
CA PHE A 26 1.13 -0.94 13.09
C PHE A 26 0.73 0.26 12.20
N ALA A 27 1.03 0.24 10.91
CA ALA A 27 0.65 1.31 10.00
C ALA A 27 -0.88 1.50 9.95
N ALA A 28 -1.66 0.41 9.96
CA ALA A 28 -3.12 0.48 9.99
C ALA A 28 -3.66 1.11 11.28
N THR A 29 -3.05 0.81 12.43
CA THR A 29 -3.45 1.40 13.71
C THR A 29 -3.06 2.87 13.82
N VAL A 30 -1.92 3.27 13.25
CA VAL A 30 -1.48 4.68 13.23
C VAL A 30 -2.43 5.54 12.39
N LEU A 31 -3.00 5.01 11.31
CA LEU A 31 -3.96 5.74 10.47
C LEU A 31 -5.18 6.23 11.26
N VAL A 32 -5.65 5.49 12.27
CA VAL A 32 -6.82 5.91 13.05
C VAL A 32 -6.48 7.02 14.04
N LEU A 33 -5.23 7.18 14.43
CA LEU A 33 -4.80 8.21 15.37
C LEU A 33 -4.91 9.63 14.77
N ASP A 34 -5.07 9.76 13.47
CA ASP A 34 -5.34 11.04 12.81
C ASP A 34 -6.77 11.57 13.06
N PHE A 35 -7.67 10.70 13.56
CA PHE A 35 -8.99 11.13 14.02
C PHE A 35 -8.90 11.62 15.46
N HIS A 36 -8.88 12.94 15.64
CA HIS A 36 -8.94 13.53 16.96
C HIS A 36 -10.40 13.65 17.39
N ALA A 37 -10.71 13.19 18.60
CA ALA A 37 -12.01 13.49 19.21
C ALA A 37 -12.14 15.01 19.40
N PRO A 38 -13.32 15.59 19.23
CA PRO A 38 -13.58 16.99 19.56
C PRO A 38 -13.15 17.28 21.02
N GLU A 39 -12.58 18.45 21.27
CA GLU A 39 -12.23 18.83 22.63
C GLU A 39 -13.50 19.03 23.46
N ALA A 40 -13.52 18.47 24.66
CA ALA A 40 -14.69 18.56 25.54
C ALA A 40 -15.02 20.02 25.92
N ALA A 41 -14.02 20.91 25.90
CA ALA A 41 -14.19 22.34 26.15
C ALA A 41 -14.98 23.06 25.04
N ASP A 42 -14.99 22.53 23.81
CA ASP A 42 -15.66 23.14 22.65
C ASP A 42 -17.07 22.59 22.42
N VAL A 43 -17.46 21.54 23.15
CA VAL A 43 -18.72 20.84 22.95
C VAL A 43 -19.62 21.00 24.16
N HIS A 44 -20.69 21.79 24.01
CA HIS A 44 -21.61 22.10 25.10
C HIS A 44 -23.04 21.52 24.92
N SER A 45 -23.28 20.81 23.80
CA SER A 45 -24.58 20.21 23.51
C SER A 45 -24.41 19.00 22.57
N GLU A 46 -25.43 18.14 22.51
CA GLU A 46 -25.49 17.01 21.58
C GLU A 46 -25.40 17.47 20.12
N SER A 47 -26.09 18.54 19.77
CA SER A 47 -26.03 19.15 18.44
C SER A 47 -24.63 19.70 18.12
N GLY A 48 -23.93 20.25 19.12
CA GLY A 48 -22.55 20.70 19.00
C GLY A 48 -21.61 19.53 18.73
N LEU A 49 -21.78 18.41 19.44
CA LEU A 49 -20.99 17.20 19.20
C LEU A 49 -21.22 16.64 17.79
N LEU A 50 -22.46 16.54 17.33
CA LEU A 50 -22.79 16.10 15.98
C LEU A 50 -22.18 17.03 14.91
N ALA A 51 -22.22 18.33 15.13
CA ALA A 51 -21.61 19.30 14.22
C ALA A 51 -20.08 19.13 14.16
N ALA A 52 -19.41 18.95 15.31
CA ALA A 52 -17.96 18.74 15.37
C ALA A 52 -17.54 17.42 14.70
N LEU A 53 -18.30 16.32 14.90
CA LEU A 53 -18.05 15.04 14.23
C LEU A 53 -18.28 15.14 12.72
N SER A 54 -19.33 15.85 12.28
CA SER A 54 -19.60 16.06 10.85
C SER A 54 -18.51 16.90 10.18
N ALA A 55 -17.94 17.87 10.89
CA ALA A 55 -16.79 18.67 10.40
C ALA A 55 -15.54 17.84 10.18
N SER A 56 -15.39 16.72 10.92
CA SER A 56 -14.26 15.79 10.76
C SER A 56 -14.49 14.76 9.62
N SER A 57 -15.68 14.68 9.07
CA SER A 57 -16.05 13.66 8.05
C SER A 57 -15.19 13.68 6.77
N PRO A 58 -14.67 14.82 6.25
CA PRO A 58 -13.80 14.82 5.09
C PRO A 58 -12.51 14.00 5.27
N ARG A 59 -12.04 13.82 6.51
CA ARG A 59 -10.85 13.00 6.83
C ARG A 59 -11.09 11.50 6.67
N LEU A 60 -12.35 11.05 6.69
CA LEU A 60 -12.70 9.64 6.46
C LEU A 60 -12.28 9.16 5.08
N LEU A 61 -12.31 10.04 4.07
CA LEU A 61 -11.99 9.68 2.70
C LEU A 61 -10.51 9.29 2.50
N PRO A 62 -9.50 10.11 2.89
CA PRO A 62 -8.09 9.74 2.84
C PRO A 62 -7.77 8.54 3.73
N TRP A 63 -8.41 8.43 4.90
CA TRP A 63 -8.24 7.29 5.79
C TRP A 63 -8.67 5.98 5.13
N LEU A 64 -9.90 5.93 4.58
CA LEU A 64 -10.42 4.74 3.90
C LEU A 64 -9.56 4.38 2.68
N LEU A 65 -9.17 5.38 1.89
CA LEU A 65 -8.26 5.22 0.77
C LEU A 65 -6.96 4.53 1.20
N SER A 66 -6.38 4.96 2.31
CA SER A 66 -5.10 4.43 2.81
C SER A 66 -5.25 3.06 3.46
N LEU A 67 -6.36 2.80 4.14
CA LEU A 67 -6.65 1.47 4.68
C LEU A 67 -6.82 0.44 3.55
N LEU A 68 -7.51 0.79 2.47
CA LEU A 68 -7.60 -0.04 1.26
C LEU A 68 -6.24 -0.23 0.61
N THR A 69 -5.42 0.83 0.52
CA THR A 69 -4.05 0.75 0.02
C THR A 69 -3.23 -0.26 0.83
N LEU A 70 -3.23 -0.15 2.17
CA LEU A 70 -2.53 -1.11 3.03
C LEU A 70 -2.99 -2.55 2.77
N GLY A 71 -4.31 -2.78 2.74
CA GLY A 71 -4.87 -4.11 2.51
C GLY A 71 -4.46 -4.70 1.16
N ILE A 72 -4.50 -3.92 0.09
CA ILE A 72 -4.11 -4.35 -1.26
C ILE A 72 -2.62 -4.70 -1.32
N PHE A 73 -1.75 -3.86 -0.74
CA PHE A 73 -0.31 -4.10 -0.75
C PHE A 73 0.10 -5.24 0.19
N TRP A 74 -0.54 -5.36 1.36
CA TRP A 74 -0.35 -6.50 2.25
C TRP A 74 -0.70 -7.81 1.56
N LEU A 75 -1.88 -7.91 0.95
CA LEU A 75 -2.31 -9.11 0.23
C LEU A 75 -1.40 -9.41 -0.97
N GLY A 76 -0.96 -8.38 -1.69
CA GLY A 76 -0.01 -8.50 -2.79
C GLY A 76 1.34 -9.07 -2.33
N GLN A 77 1.88 -8.56 -1.23
CA GLN A 77 3.13 -9.03 -0.63
C GLN A 77 2.99 -10.46 -0.09
N GLN A 78 1.91 -10.76 0.65
CA GLN A 78 1.64 -12.12 1.13
C GLN A 78 1.56 -13.14 0.00
N THR A 79 0.92 -12.76 -1.11
CA THR A 79 0.89 -13.59 -2.32
C THR A 79 2.29 -13.88 -2.87
N GLN A 80 3.19 -12.89 -2.87
CA GLN A 80 4.57 -13.09 -3.30
C GLN A 80 5.35 -13.96 -2.32
N LEU A 81 5.30 -13.64 -1.00
CA LEU A 81 6.03 -14.38 0.03
C LEU A 81 5.64 -15.85 0.08
N SER A 82 4.34 -16.18 -0.06
CA SER A 82 3.86 -17.56 -0.07
C SER A 82 4.34 -18.38 -1.28
N ARG A 83 4.83 -17.74 -2.34
CA ARG A 83 5.36 -18.37 -3.55
C ARG A 83 6.89 -18.43 -3.58
N LEU A 84 7.57 -17.96 -2.55
CA LEU A 84 8.99 -18.16 -2.40
C LEU A 84 9.28 -19.59 -1.95
N GLU A 85 10.31 -20.19 -2.52
CA GLU A 85 10.89 -21.45 -2.04
C GLU A 85 11.90 -21.19 -0.94
N ARG A 86 12.66 -20.11 -1.11
CA ARG A 86 13.71 -19.64 -0.18
C ARG A 86 13.89 -18.14 -0.31
N SER A 87 14.59 -17.56 0.65
CA SER A 87 14.98 -16.16 0.61
C SER A 87 16.51 -16.02 0.58
N ASN A 88 16.99 -14.81 0.47
CA ASN A 88 18.40 -14.46 0.63
C ASN A 88 18.51 -13.02 1.16
N ARG A 89 19.73 -12.65 1.56
CA ARG A 89 20.02 -11.34 2.12
C ARG A 89 19.52 -10.17 1.25
N ASN A 90 19.71 -10.24 -0.06
CA ASN A 90 19.32 -9.13 -0.95
C ASN A 90 17.79 -9.01 -1.06
N LEU A 91 17.08 -10.13 -1.14
CA LEU A 91 15.62 -10.14 -1.12
C LEU A 91 15.09 -9.60 0.22
N ALA A 92 15.70 -9.98 1.34
CA ALA A 92 15.35 -9.45 2.67
C ALA A 92 15.50 -7.92 2.73
N TRP A 93 16.59 -7.37 2.17
CA TRP A 93 16.79 -5.92 2.10
C TRP A 93 15.78 -5.23 1.19
N LEU A 94 15.41 -5.83 0.05
CA LEU A 94 14.37 -5.28 -0.83
C LEU A 94 13.00 -5.25 -0.12
N HIS A 95 12.67 -6.30 0.62
CA HIS A 95 11.46 -6.30 1.46
C HIS A 95 11.54 -5.25 2.57
N PHE A 96 12.70 -5.06 3.20
CA PHE A 96 12.87 -4.02 4.20
C PHE A 96 12.66 -2.61 3.62
N VAL A 97 13.17 -2.34 2.42
CA VAL A 97 12.89 -1.08 1.69
C VAL A 97 11.39 -0.92 1.42
N PHE A 98 10.70 -1.98 0.97
CA PHE A 98 9.26 -1.96 0.77
C PHE A 98 8.53 -1.61 2.09
N LEU A 99 8.89 -2.25 3.20
CA LEU A 99 8.30 -1.96 4.52
C LEU A 99 8.60 -0.53 5.00
N ALA A 100 9.79 0.00 4.72
CA ALA A 100 10.10 1.39 5.02
C ALA A 100 9.16 2.35 4.26
N VAL A 101 8.82 2.06 3.00
CA VAL A 101 7.83 2.85 2.25
C VAL A 101 6.42 2.70 2.83
N VAL A 102 6.05 1.51 3.36
CA VAL A 102 4.78 1.30 4.08
C VAL A 102 4.67 2.24 5.28
N THR A 103 5.76 2.41 6.06
CA THR A 103 5.74 3.29 7.25
C THR A 103 5.54 4.76 6.93
N VAL A 104 5.77 5.20 5.70
CA VAL A 104 5.53 6.58 5.24
C VAL A 104 4.05 6.83 4.91
N LEU A 105 3.25 5.77 4.71
CA LEU A 105 1.85 5.92 4.28
C LEU A 105 1.00 6.73 5.26
N PRO A 106 1.04 6.55 6.59
CA PRO A 106 0.28 7.38 7.51
C PRO A 106 0.59 8.88 7.38
N PHE A 107 1.87 9.22 7.20
CA PHE A 107 2.26 10.63 6.98
C PHE A 107 1.64 11.19 5.69
N SER A 108 1.76 10.49 4.58
CA SER A 108 1.20 10.97 3.30
C SER A 108 -0.32 11.02 3.31
N THR A 109 -0.98 10.13 4.08
CA THR A 109 -2.43 10.15 4.32
C THR A 109 -2.85 11.39 5.09
N ARG A 110 -2.17 11.67 6.20
CA ARG A 110 -2.45 12.86 7.01
C ARG A 110 -2.27 14.14 6.20
N LEU A 111 -1.17 14.22 5.44
CA LEU A 111 -0.92 15.36 4.57
C LEU A 111 -2.07 15.55 3.56
N LEU A 112 -2.55 14.46 2.95
CA LEU A 112 -3.69 14.53 2.04
C LEU A 112 -4.99 14.92 2.77
N ALA A 113 -5.21 14.45 4.00
CA ALA A 113 -6.40 14.77 4.79
C ALA A 113 -6.45 16.25 5.21
N ASP A 114 -5.30 16.82 5.59
CA ASP A 114 -5.20 18.23 6.01
C ASP A 114 -5.23 19.19 4.80
N PHE A 115 -4.81 18.73 3.62
CA PHE A 115 -4.66 19.53 2.41
C PHE A 115 -5.35 18.90 1.20
N LEU A 116 -6.59 18.45 1.35
CA LEU A 116 -7.34 17.67 0.36
C LEU A 116 -7.52 18.36 -0.99
N THR A 117 -7.50 19.71 -1.02
CA THR A 117 -7.62 20.50 -2.25
C THR A 117 -6.27 20.84 -2.91
N TYR A 118 -5.16 20.51 -2.25
CA TYR A 118 -3.82 20.87 -2.72
C TYR A 118 -3.21 19.72 -3.55
N ARG A 119 -2.87 20.02 -4.80
CA ARG A 119 -2.21 19.06 -5.72
C ARG A 119 -0.93 18.48 -5.14
N THR A 120 -0.14 19.26 -4.41
CA THR A 120 1.11 18.80 -3.81
C THR A 120 0.87 17.67 -2.81
N ALA A 121 -0.13 17.79 -1.94
CA ALA A 121 -0.48 16.74 -0.97
C ALA A 121 -0.92 15.45 -1.69
N PHE A 122 -1.75 15.58 -2.72
CA PHE A 122 -2.19 14.46 -3.54
C PHE A 122 -1.02 13.78 -4.28
N VAL A 123 -0.11 14.55 -4.86
CA VAL A 123 1.08 14.00 -5.57
C VAL A 123 2.00 13.28 -4.60
N ILE A 124 2.21 13.80 -3.39
CA ILE A 124 3.04 13.12 -2.35
C ILE A 124 2.39 11.79 -1.95
N TYR A 125 1.08 11.76 -1.75
CA TYR A 125 0.34 10.53 -1.47
C TYR A 125 0.48 9.52 -2.63
N TRP A 126 0.22 9.97 -3.86
CA TRP A 126 0.37 9.12 -5.04
C TRP A 126 1.81 8.61 -5.22
N ALA A 127 2.82 9.45 -5.00
CA ALA A 127 4.21 9.05 -5.08
C ALA A 127 4.55 7.94 -4.07
N ASN A 128 4.01 8.01 -2.85
CA ASN A 128 4.15 6.95 -1.87
C ASN A 128 3.52 5.63 -2.37
N VAL A 129 2.30 5.66 -2.91
CA VAL A 129 1.63 4.48 -3.51
C VAL A 129 2.42 3.94 -4.72
N PHE A 130 2.98 4.82 -5.54
CA PHE A 130 3.83 4.44 -6.67
C PHE A 130 5.13 3.75 -6.21
N LEU A 131 5.77 4.26 -5.17
CA LEU A 131 6.95 3.65 -4.57
C LEU A 131 6.64 2.27 -3.97
N LEU A 132 5.49 2.11 -3.30
CA LEU A 132 5.02 0.80 -2.82
C LEU A 132 4.91 -0.22 -3.96
N GLY A 133 4.25 0.13 -5.05
CA GLY A 133 4.10 -0.76 -6.19
C GLY A 133 5.42 -1.05 -6.89
N SER A 134 6.30 -0.05 -7.01
CA SER A 134 7.63 -0.21 -7.59
C SER A 134 8.51 -1.12 -6.76
N ALA A 135 8.51 -0.98 -5.44
CA ALA A 135 9.23 -1.86 -4.53
C ALA A 135 8.69 -3.29 -4.57
N LEU A 136 7.35 -3.45 -4.57
CA LEU A 136 6.71 -4.77 -4.68
C LEU A 136 7.03 -5.46 -6.02
N TYR A 137 7.11 -4.70 -7.11
CA TYR A 137 7.54 -5.22 -8.41
C TYR A 137 9.02 -5.61 -8.39
N ALA A 138 9.88 -4.78 -7.81
CA ALA A 138 11.32 -5.02 -7.73
C ALA A 138 11.64 -6.27 -6.90
N THR A 139 10.96 -6.49 -5.77
CA THR A 139 11.13 -7.70 -4.95
C THR A 139 10.80 -8.96 -5.74
N TRP A 140 9.67 -8.97 -6.47
CA TRP A 140 9.29 -10.11 -7.28
C TRP A 140 10.23 -10.34 -8.47
N ALA A 141 10.57 -9.27 -9.20
CA ALA A 141 11.50 -9.36 -10.33
C ALA A 141 12.90 -9.86 -9.91
N TYR A 142 13.35 -9.46 -8.73
CA TYR A 142 14.59 -9.98 -8.16
C TYR A 142 14.46 -11.46 -7.77
N ALA A 143 13.38 -11.84 -7.07
CA ALA A 143 13.16 -13.23 -6.65
C ALA A 143 13.13 -14.18 -7.85
N GLU A 144 12.46 -13.79 -8.95
CA GLU A 144 12.44 -14.56 -10.19
C GLU A 144 13.84 -14.70 -10.82
N ARG A 145 14.58 -13.60 -10.96
CA ARG A 145 15.94 -13.62 -11.54
C ARG A 145 16.94 -14.42 -10.70
N ALA A 146 16.76 -14.43 -9.39
CA ALA A 146 17.60 -15.15 -8.45
C ALA A 146 17.16 -16.61 -8.23
N SER A 147 16.14 -17.09 -8.96
CA SER A 147 15.57 -18.45 -8.85
C SER A 147 15.16 -18.78 -7.39
N LEU A 148 14.50 -17.83 -6.73
CA LEU A 148 14.03 -17.96 -5.36
C LEU A 148 12.54 -18.32 -5.29
N ILE A 149 11.82 -18.32 -6.42
CA ILE A 149 10.40 -18.65 -6.52
C ILE A 149 10.21 -20.14 -6.80
N ARG A 150 9.15 -20.69 -6.24
CA ARG A 150 8.75 -22.09 -6.44
C ARG A 150 8.42 -22.37 -7.91
N GLU A 151 8.59 -23.62 -8.35
CA GLU A 151 8.34 -24.02 -9.74
C GLU A 151 6.91 -23.71 -10.19
N ASP A 152 5.90 -23.93 -9.32
CA ASP A 152 4.49 -23.64 -9.59
C ASP A 152 4.17 -22.15 -9.73
N ALA A 153 5.09 -21.27 -9.31
CA ALA A 153 4.97 -19.82 -9.40
C ALA A 153 5.77 -19.19 -10.56
N GLN A 154 6.45 -20.01 -11.35
CA GLN A 154 7.24 -19.57 -12.52
C GLN A 154 6.36 -19.39 -13.78
N GLY A 155 6.95 -18.89 -14.83
CA GLY A 155 6.34 -18.79 -16.15
C GLY A 155 5.09 -17.90 -16.17
N GLU A 156 3.93 -18.49 -16.39
CA GLU A 156 2.67 -17.76 -16.51
C GLU A 156 2.22 -17.13 -15.20
N ALA A 157 2.39 -17.82 -14.07
CA ALA A 157 2.05 -17.29 -12.75
C ALA A 157 2.89 -16.06 -12.40
N SER A 158 4.19 -16.09 -12.68
CA SER A 158 5.06 -14.92 -12.48
C SER A 158 4.67 -13.74 -13.36
N ARG A 159 4.34 -14.00 -14.64
CA ARG A 159 3.84 -12.95 -15.53
C ARG A 159 2.54 -12.33 -15.02
N ALA A 160 1.62 -13.14 -14.50
CA ALA A 160 0.36 -12.66 -13.94
C ALA A 160 0.59 -11.74 -12.72
N VAL A 161 1.50 -12.09 -11.81
CA VAL A 161 1.88 -11.24 -10.66
C VAL A 161 2.42 -9.88 -11.14
N LYS A 162 3.38 -9.90 -12.06
CA LYS A 162 3.96 -8.65 -12.60
C LYS A 162 2.92 -7.81 -13.34
N ARG A 163 2.09 -8.44 -14.18
CA ARG A 163 1.02 -7.76 -14.92
C ARG A 163 0.03 -7.09 -13.97
N ARG A 164 -0.37 -7.76 -12.88
CA ARG A 164 -1.29 -7.19 -11.89
C ARG A 164 -0.72 -5.90 -11.28
N ILE A 165 0.56 -5.89 -10.91
CA ILE A 165 1.23 -4.70 -10.36
C ILE A 165 1.28 -3.60 -11.41
N VAL A 166 1.73 -3.89 -12.63
CA VAL A 166 1.85 -2.88 -13.70
C VAL A 166 0.50 -2.27 -14.04
N VAL A 167 -0.55 -3.09 -14.21
CA VAL A 167 -1.90 -2.60 -14.49
C VAL A 167 -2.40 -1.72 -13.34
N GLY A 168 -2.22 -2.15 -12.08
CA GLY A 168 -2.59 -1.34 -10.91
C GLY A 168 -1.88 0.00 -10.88
N GLN A 169 -0.57 0.01 -11.09
CA GLN A 169 0.24 1.24 -11.11
C GLN A 169 -0.14 2.16 -12.27
N SER A 170 -0.47 1.61 -13.44
CA SER A 170 -0.95 2.39 -14.58
C SER A 170 -2.30 3.07 -14.29
N LEU A 171 -3.22 2.36 -13.63
CA LEU A 171 -4.50 2.92 -13.21
C LEU A 171 -4.31 4.01 -12.14
N TYR A 172 -3.40 3.81 -11.18
CA TYR A 172 -3.06 4.85 -10.20
C TYR A 172 -2.39 6.07 -10.85
N ALA A 173 -1.55 5.87 -11.87
CA ALA A 173 -0.97 6.97 -12.63
C ALA A 173 -2.04 7.74 -13.42
N LEU A 174 -3.02 7.06 -14.00
CA LEU A 174 -4.17 7.70 -14.63
C LEU A 174 -4.97 8.52 -13.61
N GLY A 175 -5.24 7.95 -12.42
CA GLY A 175 -5.87 8.68 -11.32
C GLY A 175 -5.07 9.91 -10.88
N ALA A 176 -3.74 9.82 -10.89
CA ALA A 176 -2.87 10.96 -10.61
C ALA A 176 -3.00 12.06 -11.66
N LEU A 177 -3.06 11.72 -12.95
CA LEU A 177 -3.29 12.70 -14.03
C LEU A 177 -4.64 13.40 -13.88
N VAL A 178 -5.71 12.65 -13.53
CA VAL A 178 -7.01 13.26 -13.20
C VAL A 178 -6.89 14.18 -12.01
N GLY A 179 -6.20 13.79 -10.94
CA GLY A 179 -6.00 14.58 -9.74
C GLY A 179 -5.15 15.85 -9.93
N LEU A 180 -4.33 15.91 -10.98
CA LEU A 180 -3.65 17.16 -11.36
C LEU A 180 -4.62 18.19 -11.94
N LEU A 181 -5.76 17.77 -12.46
CA LEU A 181 -6.82 18.64 -12.93
C LEU A 181 -7.77 19.01 -11.78
N ASP A 182 -8.25 17.99 -11.05
CA ASP A 182 -9.15 18.11 -9.90
C ASP A 182 -8.82 17.03 -8.86
N VAL A 183 -8.38 17.44 -7.67
CA VAL A 183 -7.91 16.52 -6.63
C VAL A 183 -9.02 15.61 -6.12
N PRO A 184 -10.22 16.08 -5.77
CA PRO A 184 -11.34 15.24 -5.37
C PRO A 184 -11.68 14.16 -6.41
N LEU A 185 -11.71 14.49 -7.70
CA LEU A 185 -11.94 13.51 -8.77
C LEU A 185 -10.83 12.48 -8.86
N GLY A 186 -9.56 12.89 -8.72
CA GLY A 186 -8.42 11.98 -8.67
C GLY A 186 -8.50 11.00 -7.51
N VAL A 187 -8.83 11.47 -6.31
CA VAL A 187 -9.04 10.64 -5.12
C VAL A 187 -10.19 9.66 -5.35
N ALA A 188 -11.34 10.12 -5.83
CA ALA A 188 -12.49 9.28 -6.13
C ALA A 188 -12.14 8.18 -7.16
N PHE A 189 -11.40 8.53 -8.22
CA PHE A 189 -10.94 7.57 -9.22
C PHE A 189 -10.06 6.49 -8.59
N ILE A 190 -9.08 6.87 -7.76
CA ILE A 190 -8.20 5.90 -7.09
C ILE A 190 -9.00 4.99 -6.15
N ILE A 191 -9.97 5.52 -5.41
CA ILE A 191 -10.86 4.71 -4.56
C ILE A 191 -11.62 3.67 -5.41
N LEU A 192 -12.20 4.07 -6.54
CA LEU A 192 -12.90 3.14 -7.43
C LEU A 192 -11.99 2.01 -7.92
N VAL A 193 -10.75 2.34 -8.30
CA VAL A 193 -9.74 1.36 -8.67
C VAL A 193 -9.45 0.41 -7.50
N GLN A 194 -9.27 0.93 -6.30
CA GLN A 194 -8.99 0.12 -5.11
C GLN A 194 -10.15 -0.79 -4.73
N LEU A 195 -11.38 -0.28 -4.77
CA LEU A 195 -12.57 -1.09 -4.52
C LEU A 195 -12.69 -2.23 -5.54
N ASN A 196 -12.38 -1.96 -6.81
CA ASN A 196 -12.32 -3.03 -7.82
C ASN A 196 -11.28 -4.10 -7.48
N TYR A 197 -10.09 -3.70 -7.00
CA TYR A 197 -9.05 -4.63 -6.56
C TYR A 197 -9.42 -5.39 -5.27
N ALA A 198 -10.09 -4.73 -4.33
CA ALA A 198 -10.48 -5.32 -3.05
C ALA A 198 -11.61 -6.35 -3.19
N PHE A 199 -12.63 -6.03 -3.98
CA PHE A 199 -13.77 -6.93 -4.19
C PHE A 199 -13.51 -7.98 -5.27
N ALA A 200 -12.44 -7.84 -6.07
CA ALA A 200 -12.06 -8.76 -7.15
C ALA A 200 -13.28 -9.34 -7.89
N PRO A 201 -14.17 -8.50 -8.46
CA PRO A 201 -15.33 -9.02 -9.15
C PRO A 201 -14.88 -9.99 -10.24
N ARG A 202 -15.57 -11.11 -10.37
CA ARG A 202 -15.26 -12.23 -11.30
C ARG A 202 -15.13 -11.83 -12.79
N TRP A 203 -15.38 -10.56 -13.10
CA TRP A 203 -15.27 -10.00 -14.45
C TRP A 203 -13.82 -9.87 -14.96
N THR A 204 -12.84 -9.77 -14.06
CA THR A 204 -11.42 -9.67 -14.44
C THR A 204 -10.74 -11.03 -14.71
N ASN A 205 -11.40 -12.14 -14.48
CA ASN A 205 -10.85 -13.49 -14.74
C ASN A 205 -10.93 -13.93 -16.22
N ARG A 206 -11.33 -13.06 -17.13
CA ARG A 206 -11.45 -13.35 -18.57
C ARG A 206 -10.49 -12.57 -19.48
N MET A 207 -9.49 -11.89 -18.89
CA MET A 207 -8.46 -11.19 -19.70
C MET A 207 -7.07 -11.76 -19.45
#